data_7bc1033e555b2e2baf43010be5b96e2f
#
_entry.id   7bc1033e555b2e2baf43010be5b96e2f
#
_cell.length_a   1.000
_cell.length_b   1.000
_cell.length_c   1.000
_cell.angle_alpha   90.00
_cell.angle_beta   90.00
_cell.angle_gamma   90.00
#
_symmetry.space_group_name_H-M   'P 1'
#
loop_
_entity.id
_entity.type
_entity.pdbx_description
1 polymer ?
#
loop_
_entity_poly.entity_id
_entity_poly.type
_entity_poly.pdbx_seq_one_letter_code
_entity_poly.pdbx_strand_id
1 'polypeptide(L)'
;MNAITYKETFPLIKDNKMWLGYSIHSGDREFQVPDEYPLTAAGWRIDDNGRKFIRVKGVRWFTNIDHGRRHEPLPLMTMADNLRFSKHKELKGKTAYDRYDNYDAIEVPFTDAIPSDYDGVMGVPISFLDKYCPEQFEILGMCENEDLYSMKTRVYT
;
A
#
# COMPACT_ATOMS: atom_id res chain seq x y z
N MET A 1 10.44 8.06 1.43
CA MET A 1 10.47 6.64 1.00
C MET A 1 9.55 5.89 1.95
N ASN A 2 8.70 5.02 1.47
CA ASN A 2 7.73 4.32 2.32
C ASN A 2 8.41 3.09 2.95
N ALA A 3 8.44 3.00 4.28
CA ALA A 3 9.08 1.89 5.00
C ALA A 3 8.54 0.50 4.64
N ILE A 4 7.33 0.41 4.08
CA ILE A 4 6.73 -0.84 3.60
C ILE A 4 7.61 -1.55 2.57
N THR A 5 8.32 -0.79 1.71
CA THR A 5 9.14 -1.34 0.63
C THR A 5 10.58 -1.68 1.06
N TYR A 6 10.92 -1.51 2.33
CA TYR A 6 12.26 -1.87 2.81
C TYR A 6 12.47 -3.38 2.82
N LYS A 7 13.67 -3.80 2.47
CA LYS A 7 14.08 -5.22 2.42
C LYS A 7 13.84 -5.97 3.75
N GLU A 8 13.94 -5.26 4.85
CA GLU A 8 13.71 -5.80 6.19
C GLU A 8 12.24 -5.84 6.58
N THR A 9 11.42 -4.97 6.01
CA THR A 9 10.00 -4.79 6.39
C THR A 9 9.07 -5.64 5.54
N PHE A 10 9.22 -5.59 4.22
CA PHE A 10 8.28 -6.23 3.30
C PHE A 10 8.16 -7.76 3.50
N PRO A 11 9.25 -8.53 3.71
CA PRO A 11 9.13 -9.97 3.97
C PRO A 11 8.30 -10.30 5.21
N LEU A 12 8.37 -9.47 6.26
CA LEU A 12 7.55 -9.65 7.46
C LEU A 12 6.06 -9.43 7.19
N ILE A 13 5.73 -8.50 6.32
CA ILE A 13 4.34 -8.25 5.89
C ILE A 13 3.84 -9.40 5.02
N LYS A 14 4.63 -9.82 4.03
CA LYS A 14 4.32 -10.96 3.16
C LYS A 14 4.07 -12.25 3.95
N ASP A 15 4.90 -12.54 4.93
CA ASP A 15 4.82 -13.74 5.75
C ASP A 15 3.79 -13.64 6.88
N ASN A 16 2.97 -12.59 6.92
CA ASN A 16 1.99 -12.33 7.97
C ASN A 16 2.58 -12.31 9.40
N LYS A 17 3.79 -11.78 9.55
CA LYS A 17 4.47 -11.59 10.85
C LYS A 17 4.33 -10.17 11.36
N MET A 18 3.99 -9.24 10.49
CA MET A 18 3.78 -7.83 10.77
C MET A 18 2.77 -7.23 9.80
N TRP A 19 2.00 -6.28 10.25
CA TRP A 19 1.00 -5.57 9.44
C TRP A 19 0.82 -4.14 9.90
N LEU A 20 0.03 -3.38 9.14
CA LEU A 20 -0.31 -2.00 9.51
C LEU A 20 -1.25 -1.99 10.73
N GLY A 21 -1.06 -1.02 11.62
CA GLY A 21 -1.87 -0.85 12.82
C GLY A 21 -3.32 -0.47 12.50
N TYR A 22 -4.18 -0.55 13.49
CA TYR A 22 -5.61 -0.28 13.37
C TYR A 22 -5.91 1.13 12.82
N SER A 23 -5.21 2.13 13.29
CA SER A 23 -5.34 3.51 12.79
C SER A 23 -4.35 3.76 11.66
N ILE A 24 -4.69 3.29 10.47
CA ILE A 24 -3.88 3.45 9.27
C ILE A 24 -4.15 4.82 8.67
N HIS A 25 -3.62 5.85 9.24
CA HIS A 25 -3.63 7.15 8.60
C HIS A 25 -2.25 7.40 8.02
N SER A 26 -2.13 7.26 6.70
CA SER A 26 -1.03 7.87 5.98
C SER A 26 -1.21 9.37 6.11
N GLY A 27 -0.39 10.02 6.88
CA GLY A 27 -0.48 11.46 7.07
C GLY A 27 0.69 11.97 7.85
N ASP A 28 0.78 13.28 7.89
CA ASP A 28 1.80 13.95 8.66
C ASP A 28 1.49 13.81 10.14
N ARG A 29 2.51 13.53 10.93
CA ARG A 29 2.43 13.47 12.39
C ARG A 29 3.45 14.41 13.00
N GLU A 30 3.04 15.02 14.08
CA GLU A 30 3.89 15.89 14.87
C GLU A 30 4.41 15.13 16.08
N PHE A 31 5.72 15.27 16.34
CA PHE A 31 6.39 14.63 17.46
C PHE A 31 7.11 15.68 18.29
N GLN A 32 6.96 15.61 19.59
CA GLN A 32 7.80 16.37 20.50
C GLN A 32 9.23 15.80 20.47
N VAL A 33 10.20 16.69 20.41
CA VAL A 33 11.62 16.33 20.39
C VAL A 33 12.35 16.99 21.55
N PRO A 34 13.52 16.45 21.98
CA PRO A 34 14.36 17.07 22.99
C PRO A 34 14.83 18.49 22.60
N ASP A 35 15.21 19.28 23.58
CA ASP A 35 15.62 20.68 23.37
C ASP A 35 16.87 20.81 22.50
N GLU A 36 17.77 19.83 22.55
CA GLU A 36 18.99 19.77 21.72
C GLU A 36 18.73 19.30 20.27
N TYR A 37 17.52 18.87 19.94
CA TYR A 37 17.21 18.38 18.59
C TYR A 37 17.30 19.52 17.58
N PRO A 38 18.04 19.33 16.44
CA PRO A 38 18.21 20.37 15.45
C PRO A 38 16.92 20.62 14.66
N LEU A 39 16.45 21.86 14.63
CA LEU A 39 15.25 22.28 13.87
C LEU A 39 15.63 22.73 12.44
N THR A 40 16.14 21.80 11.65
CA THR A 40 16.63 22.08 10.28
C THR A 40 15.62 21.76 9.19
N ALA A 41 14.64 20.88 9.46
CA ALA A 41 13.62 20.46 8.49
C ALA A 41 12.42 21.43 8.50
N ALA A 42 11.77 21.59 7.35
CA ALA A 42 10.53 22.36 7.27
C ALA A 42 9.42 21.73 8.14
N GLY A 43 8.60 22.58 8.77
CA GLY A 43 7.46 22.11 9.55
C GLY A 43 7.77 21.83 11.03
N TRP A 44 8.81 22.43 11.56
CA TRP A 44 9.01 22.50 13.01
C TRP A 44 8.21 23.66 13.64
N ARG A 45 7.92 23.53 14.92
CA ARG A 45 7.37 24.63 15.75
C ARG A 45 7.84 24.54 17.19
N ILE A 46 7.74 25.63 17.89
CA ILE A 46 7.92 25.73 19.34
C ILE A 46 6.58 26.21 19.91
N ASP A 47 6.07 25.53 20.93
CA ASP A 47 4.82 25.95 21.59
C ASP A 47 5.06 27.05 22.64
N ASP A 48 3.98 27.54 23.24
CA ASP A 48 4.03 28.61 24.26
C ASP A 48 4.82 28.22 25.53
N ASN A 49 5.03 26.93 25.74
CA ASN A 49 5.82 26.39 26.86
C ASN A 49 7.29 26.12 26.49
N GLY A 50 7.71 26.50 25.29
CA GLY A 50 9.08 26.29 24.79
C GLY A 50 9.36 24.86 24.30
N ARG A 51 8.35 23.98 24.20
CA ARG A 51 8.54 22.61 23.72
C ARG A 51 8.68 22.59 22.21
N LYS A 52 9.67 21.84 21.73
CA LYS A 52 9.98 21.70 20.31
C LYS A 52 9.23 20.53 19.69
N PHE A 53 8.69 20.75 18.51
CA PHE A 53 7.99 19.75 17.74
C PHE A 53 8.51 19.71 16.31
N ILE A 54 8.60 18.51 15.75
CA ILE A 54 8.88 18.29 14.32
C ILE A 54 7.71 17.60 13.65
N ARG A 55 7.51 17.88 12.38
CA ARG A 55 6.49 17.25 11.54
C ARG A 55 7.14 16.22 10.64
N VAL A 56 6.71 14.97 10.76
CA VAL A 56 7.15 13.85 9.94
C VAL A 56 6.05 13.48 8.96
N LYS A 57 6.38 13.48 7.68
CA LYS A 57 5.43 13.16 6.60
C LYS A 57 5.29 11.66 6.42
N GLY A 58 4.07 11.22 6.10
CA GLY A 58 3.79 9.85 5.69
C GLY A 58 4.07 8.81 6.78
N VAL A 59 3.81 9.13 8.04
CA VAL A 59 4.02 8.21 9.17
C VAL A 59 3.02 7.06 9.10
N ARG A 60 3.53 5.83 9.25
CA ARG A 60 2.75 4.61 9.36
C ARG A 60 3.14 3.83 10.61
N TRP A 61 2.18 3.12 11.16
CA TRP A 61 2.38 2.25 12.32
C TRP A 61 2.31 0.79 11.91
N PHE A 62 3.30 0.02 12.34
CA PHE A 62 3.35 -1.43 12.15
C PHE A 62 3.15 -2.12 13.50
N THR A 63 2.52 -3.29 13.47
CA THR A 63 2.26 -4.10 14.66
C THR A 63 2.25 -5.59 14.30
N ASN A 64 2.44 -6.42 15.31
CA ASN A 64 2.16 -7.85 15.28
C ASN A 64 0.99 -8.23 16.19
N ILE A 65 0.29 -7.23 16.75
CA ILE A 65 -0.92 -7.43 17.54
C ILE A 65 -2.10 -7.49 16.58
N ASP A 66 -2.89 -8.55 16.66
CA ASP A 66 -4.05 -8.73 15.81
C ASP A 66 -5.18 -7.72 16.12
N HIS A 67 -5.92 -7.34 15.08
CA HIS A 67 -7.05 -6.42 15.21
C HIS A 67 -8.09 -6.65 14.10
N GLY A 68 -9.36 -6.31 14.38
CA GLY A 68 -10.48 -6.61 13.50
C GLY A 68 -10.38 -6.01 12.09
N ARG A 69 -9.78 -4.85 11.93
CA ARG A 69 -9.63 -4.20 10.62
C ARG A 69 -8.80 -5.01 9.63
N ARG A 70 -7.85 -5.80 10.11
CA ARG A 70 -7.03 -6.70 9.29
C ARG A 70 -7.87 -7.82 8.65
N HIS A 71 -8.98 -8.18 9.28
CA HIS A 71 -9.88 -9.27 8.86
C HIS A 71 -11.13 -8.77 8.11
N GLU A 72 -11.21 -7.48 7.81
CA GLU A 72 -12.28 -6.93 6.99
C GLU A 72 -12.02 -7.20 5.51
N PRO A 73 -12.84 -8.03 4.84
CA PRO A 73 -12.66 -8.27 3.42
C PRO A 73 -12.95 -7.02 2.60
N LEU A 74 -12.20 -6.82 1.51
CA LEU A 74 -12.46 -5.75 0.58
C LEU A 74 -13.80 -6.00 -0.13
N PRO A 75 -14.69 -5.00 -0.21
CA PRO A 75 -15.86 -5.06 -1.08
C PRO A 75 -15.40 -4.94 -2.53
N LEU A 76 -15.62 -5.98 -3.32
CA LEU A 76 -15.14 -6.08 -4.69
C LEU A 76 -16.31 -6.26 -5.66
N MET A 77 -16.16 -5.68 -6.85
CA MET A 77 -17.04 -5.93 -8.00
C MET A 77 -16.42 -6.99 -8.92
N THR A 78 -17.24 -7.57 -9.80
CA THR A 78 -16.74 -8.46 -10.86
C THR A 78 -15.86 -7.70 -11.85
N MET A 79 -15.03 -8.42 -12.61
CA MET A 79 -14.23 -7.83 -13.68
C MET A 79 -15.08 -7.05 -14.67
N ALA A 80 -16.19 -7.63 -15.10
CA ALA A 80 -17.11 -6.99 -16.04
C ALA A 80 -17.71 -5.70 -15.48
N ASP A 81 -18.10 -5.69 -14.20
CA ASP A 81 -18.65 -4.50 -13.56
C ASP A 81 -17.59 -3.41 -13.37
N ASN A 82 -16.36 -3.79 -13.04
CA ASN A 82 -15.24 -2.84 -12.95
C ASN A 82 -14.99 -2.15 -14.30
N LEU A 83 -14.97 -2.88 -15.39
CA LEU A 83 -14.78 -2.32 -16.74
C LEU A 83 -15.95 -1.41 -17.18
N ARG A 84 -17.16 -1.74 -16.73
CA ARG A 84 -18.36 -0.99 -17.10
C ARG A 84 -18.59 0.25 -16.24
N PHE A 85 -18.43 0.13 -14.94
CA PHE A 85 -18.86 1.14 -13.95
C PHE A 85 -17.72 1.86 -13.24
N SER A 86 -16.45 1.51 -13.50
CA SER A 86 -15.35 2.16 -12.84
C SER A 86 -15.39 3.68 -13.02
N LYS A 87 -15.10 4.40 -11.95
CA LYS A 87 -14.85 5.86 -11.98
C LYS A 87 -13.48 6.20 -12.60
N HIS A 88 -12.60 5.21 -12.72
CA HIS A 88 -11.23 5.39 -13.21
C HIS A 88 -11.20 5.28 -14.73
N LYS A 89 -10.64 6.31 -15.36
CA LYS A 89 -10.54 6.41 -16.84
C LYS A 89 -9.68 5.31 -17.45
N GLU A 90 -8.73 4.80 -16.69
CA GLU A 90 -7.80 3.74 -17.09
C GLU A 90 -8.49 2.39 -17.30
N LEU A 91 -9.67 2.19 -16.72
CA LEU A 91 -10.47 0.97 -16.85
C LEU A 91 -11.75 1.16 -17.64
N LYS A 92 -12.41 2.29 -17.42
CA LYS A 92 -13.73 2.55 -17.99
C LYS A 92 -13.73 2.48 -19.52
N GLY A 93 -14.53 1.57 -20.05
CA GLY A 93 -14.69 1.40 -21.51
C GLY A 93 -13.64 0.51 -22.15
N LYS A 94 -12.70 -0.05 -21.38
CA LYS A 94 -11.84 -1.14 -21.89
C LYS A 94 -12.61 -2.45 -21.98
N THR A 95 -12.13 -3.34 -22.85
CA THR A 95 -12.69 -4.69 -23.03
C THR A 95 -12.08 -5.71 -22.06
N ALA A 96 -10.91 -5.43 -21.51
CA ALA A 96 -10.19 -6.28 -20.56
C ALA A 96 -9.19 -5.47 -19.73
N TYR A 97 -8.73 -6.05 -18.62
CA TYR A 97 -7.57 -5.55 -17.89
C TYR A 97 -6.30 -5.71 -18.72
N ASP A 98 -5.36 -4.79 -18.56
CA ASP A 98 -4.04 -4.93 -19.14
C ASP A 98 -3.30 -6.12 -18.50
N ARG A 99 -2.42 -6.77 -19.26
CA ARG A 99 -1.59 -7.88 -18.76
C ARG A 99 -0.13 -7.47 -18.80
N TYR A 100 0.65 -8.07 -17.91
CA TYR A 100 2.11 -7.92 -17.95
C TYR A 100 2.70 -8.71 -19.12
N ASP A 101 3.71 -8.14 -19.77
CA ASP A 101 4.34 -8.76 -20.94
C ASP A 101 5.25 -9.94 -20.55
N ASN A 102 5.80 -9.92 -19.33
CA ASN A 102 6.81 -10.86 -18.85
C ASN A 102 6.32 -11.80 -17.75
N TYR A 103 5.05 -11.70 -17.36
CA TYR A 103 4.47 -12.51 -16.31
C TYR A 103 2.98 -12.76 -16.55
N ASP A 104 2.50 -13.96 -16.22
CA ASP A 104 1.08 -14.30 -16.37
C ASP A 104 0.23 -13.68 -15.26
N ALA A 105 0.02 -12.38 -15.34
CA ALA A 105 -0.75 -11.59 -14.40
C ALA A 105 -1.48 -10.44 -15.08
N ILE A 106 -2.58 -10.00 -14.49
CA ILE A 106 -3.29 -8.78 -14.89
C ILE A 106 -2.77 -7.59 -14.10
N GLU A 107 -2.77 -6.41 -14.71
CA GLU A 107 -2.48 -5.15 -14.05
C GLU A 107 -3.78 -4.54 -13.48
N VAL A 108 -3.83 -4.37 -12.17
CA VAL A 108 -4.94 -3.73 -11.46
C VAL A 108 -4.48 -2.33 -11.02
N PRO A 109 -4.94 -1.26 -11.67
CA PRO A 109 -4.41 0.08 -11.43
C PRO A 109 -4.82 0.69 -10.09
N PHE A 110 -5.91 0.20 -9.48
CA PHE A 110 -6.46 0.74 -8.24
C PHE A 110 -6.95 -0.39 -7.33
N THR A 111 -6.80 -0.22 -6.03
CA THR A 111 -7.24 -1.22 -5.03
C THR A 111 -8.74 -1.51 -5.11
N ASP A 112 -9.57 -0.51 -5.40
CA ASP A 112 -11.02 -0.67 -5.55
C ASP A 112 -11.44 -1.27 -6.90
N ALA A 113 -10.49 -1.56 -7.78
CA ALA A 113 -10.70 -2.20 -9.07
C ALA A 113 -10.24 -3.68 -9.10
N ILE A 114 -9.86 -4.24 -7.98
CA ILE A 114 -9.55 -5.67 -7.87
C ILE A 114 -10.84 -6.47 -8.19
N PRO A 115 -10.81 -7.37 -9.18
CA PRO A 115 -11.99 -8.14 -9.54
C PRO A 115 -12.27 -9.26 -8.53
N SER A 116 -13.55 -9.47 -8.21
CA SER A 116 -13.99 -10.52 -7.27
C SER A 116 -14.02 -11.91 -7.89
N ASP A 117 -14.00 -12.00 -9.21
CA ASP A 117 -14.17 -13.20 -10.03
C ASP A 117 -12.90 -13.61 -10.79
N TYR A 118 -11.74 -13.23 -10.30
CA TYR A 118 -10.44 -13.58 -10.89
C TYR A 118 -9.54 -14.24 -9.83
N ASP A 119 -9.15 -15.49 -10.09
CA ASP A 119 -8.31 -16.30 -9.18
C ASP A 119 -6.82 -16.30 -9.57
N GLY A 120 -6.45 -15.58 -10.61
CA GLY A 120 -5.08 -15.50 -11.10
C GLY A 120 -4.23 -14.47 -10.37
N VAL A 121 -2.97 -14.34 -10.79
CA VAL A 121 -2.04 -13.36 -10.24
C VAL A 121 -2.39 -11.96 -10.70
N MET A 122 -2.33 -11.02 -9.78
CA MET A 122 -2.63 -9.60 -10.01
C MET A 122 -1.50 -8.71 -9.52
N GLY A 123 -1.07 -7.78 -10.35
CA GLY A 123 -0.23 -6.66 -9.90
C GLY A 123 -1.14 -5.55 -9.36
N VAL A 124 -0.99 -5.20 -8.10
CA VAL A 124 -1.79 -4.20 -7.40
C VAL A 124 -0.92 -3.06 -6.88
N PRO A 125 -1.46 -1.84 -6.73
CA PRO A 125 -0.70 -0.74 -6.18
C PRO A 125 -0.35 -0.98 -4.70
N ILE A 126 0.74 -0.38 -4.22
CA ILE A 126 1.22 -0.53 -2.83
C ILE A 126 0.16 -0.12 -1.79
N SER A 127 -0.78 0.74 -2.15
CA SER A 127 -1.92 1.14 -1.32
C SER A 127 -2.88 -0.03 -0.99
N PHE A 128 -2.80 -1.14 -1.73
CA PHE A 128 -3.50 -2.38 -1.40
C PHE A 128 -3.19 -2.85 0.02
N LEU A 129 -1.96 -2.68 0.49
CA LEU A 129 -1.55 -3.10 1.83
C LEU A 129 -2.27 -2.36 2.96
N ASP A 130 -2.85 -1.19 2.68
CA ASP A 130 -3.68 -0.44 3.63
C ASP A 130 -5.01 -1.16 3.95
N LYS A 131 -5.44 -2.06 3.06
CA LYS A 131 -6.71 -2.79 3.15
C LYS A 131 -6.53 -4.30 3.02
N TYR A 132 -5.31 -4.78 3.09
CA TYR A 132 -5.00 -6.19 2.92
C TYR A 132 -5.72 -7.05 3.96
N CYS A 133 -6.44 -8.05 3.49
CA CYS A 133 -7.10 -9.07 4.30
C CYS A 133 -6.47 -10.44 3.97
N PRO A 134 -5.78 -11.08 4.93
CA PRO A 134 -5.05 -12.32 4.67
C PRO A 134 -5.96 -13.53 4.37
N GLU A 135 -7.23 -13.47 4.76
CA GLU A 135 -8.22 -14.49 4.42
C GLU A 135 -8.73 -14.38 2.98
N GLN A 136 -8.54 -13.22 2.36
CA GLN A 136 -9.03 -12.93 1.00
C GLN A 136 -7.92 -13.00 -0.04
N PHE A 137 -6.68 -12.66 0.33
CA PHE A 137 -5.55 -12.55 -0.60
C PHE A 137 -4.28 -13.14 -0.02
N GLU A 138 -3.41 -13.60 -0.92
CA GLU A 138 -2.02 -13.96 -0.63
C GLU A 138 -1.08 -12.97 -1.32
N ILE A 139 -0.07 -12.48 -0.59
CA ILE A 139 0.98 -11.63 -1.15
C ILE A 139 2.09 -12.54 -1.69
N LEU A 140 2.29 -12.54 -3.00
CA LEU A 140 3.32 -13.35 -3.65
C LEU A 140 4.69 -12.68 -3.62
N GLY A 141 4.73 -11.37 -3.80
CA GLY A 141 5.98 -10.61 -3.83
C GLY A 141 5.78 -9.15 -4.23
N MET A 142 6.88 -8.45 -4.39
CA MET A 142 6.92 -7.05 -4.84
C MET A 142 7.43 -6.99 -6.28
N CYS A 143 6.86 -6.11 -7.10
CA CYS A 143 7.24 -5.92 -8.49
C CYS A 143 8.55 -5.11 -8.63
N GLU A 144 9.61 -5.50 -7.93
CA GLU A 144 10.93 -4.88 -8.02
C GLU A 144 12.00 -5.88 -8.46
N ASN A 145 13.11 -5.35 -9.01
CA ASN A 145 14.13 -6.09 -9.77
C ASN A 145 14.87 -7.24 -9.04
N GLU A 146 14.63 -7.45 -7.76
CA GLU A 146 15.35 -8.42 -6.95
C GLU A 146 14.45 -9.46 -6.28
N ASP A 147 13.14 -9.42 -6.53
CA ASP A 147 12.22 -10.39 -5.96
C ASP A 147 12.05 -11.62 -6.88
N LEU A 148 11.75 -12.75 -6.28
CA LEU A 148 11.55 -14.05 -6.96
C LEU A 148 10.56 -13.99 -8.14
N TYR A 149 9.65 -13.02 -8.10
CA TYR A 149 8.63 -12.85 -9.13
C TYR A 149 8.99 -11.79 -10.19
N SER A 150 10.06 -11.00 -10.01
CA SER A 150 10.63 -10.03 -10.99
C SER A 150 9.61 -9.42 -11.96
N MET A 151 8.41 -9.11 -11.48
CA MET A 151 7.37 -8.50 -12.30
C MET A 151 7.82 -7.10 -12.68
N LYS A 152 8.43 -7.00 -13.85
CA LYS A 152 8.76 -5.69 -14.41
C LYS A 152 7.45 -5.04 -14.83
N THR A 153 7.08 -3.98 -14.13
CA THR A 153 6.10 -3.04 -14.66
C THR A 153 6.56 -2.60 -16.05
N ARG A 154 5.61 -2.36 -16.94
CA ARG A 154 5.90 -1.80 -18.27
C ARG A 154 6.91 -0.68 -18.13
N VAL A 155 7.99 -0.75 -18.87
CA VAL A 155 8.88 0.38 -19.06
C VAL A 155 8.06 1.40 -19.84
N TYR A 156 7.61 2.44 -19.16
CA TYR A 156 7.04 3.58 -19.84
C TYR A 156 8.17 4.23 -20.65
N THR A 157 8.12 4.07 -21.95
CA THR A 157 8.91 4.84 -22.90
C THR A 157 8.25 6.19 -23.15
#